data_c3cc534eb9552fd86b59cf9d2a090aa4
#
_entry.id   c3cc534eb9552fd86b59cf9d2a090aa4
#
_cell.length_a   1.000
_cell.length_b   1.000
_cell.length_c   1.000
_cell.angle_alpha   90.00
_cell.angle_beta   90.00
_cell.angle_gamma   90.00
#
_symmetry.space_group_name_H-M   'P 1'
#
loop_
_entity.id
_entity.type
_entity.pdbx_description
1 polymer ?
#
loop_
_entity_poly.entity_id
_entity_poly.type
_entity_poly.pdbx_seq_one_letter_code
_entity_poly.pdbx_strand_id
1 'polypeptide(L)'
;MGNSKYKILVLSDLKETTNYALQNAVKVSKVIDAEIEFFHVKKPTDIVNTDSQLSAMRSINKEYVVTEKKINELIAPIIENESITIHSSFAFGNIKNEIENHINSCKPDVIILGSRKRKILSFVGDKIINFVLKSHKKTLIIVSNGTDFDFEKEFSLDFLKQGRRVIQA
;
A
#
# COMPACT_ATOMS: atom_id res chain seq x y z
N MET A 1 5.36 -18.82 -15.33
CA MET A 1 5.33 -17.57 -14.57
C MET A 1 5.37 -16.41 -15.57
N GLY A 2 4.27 -15.69 -15.72
CA GLY A 2 4.25 -14.51 -16.53
C GLY A 2 5.09 -13.42 -15.86
N ASN A 3 6.01 -12.82 -16.60
CA ASN A 3 6.72 -11.64 -16.15
C ASN A 3 5.72 -10.47 -16.25
N SER A 4 5.04 -10.13 -15.16
CA SER A 4 4.11 -9.01 -15.14
C SER A 4 4.83 -7.74 -15.57
N LYS A 5 4.24 -7.00 -16.50
CA LYS A 5 4.87 -5.84 -17.11
C LYS A 5 4.91 -4.63 -16.17
N TYR A 6 3.96 -4.55 -15.24
CA TYR A 6 3.78 -3.41 -14.35
C TYR A 6 3.81 -3.84 -12.87
N LYS A 7 4.07 -2.89 -11.99
CA LYS A 7 4.14 -3.12 -10.55
C LYS A 7 3.24 -2.15 -9.79
N ILE A 8 2.38 -2.71 -8.95
CA ILE A 8 1.49 -1.97 -8.05
C ILE A 8 2.03 -2.09 -6.64
N LEU A 9 2.23 -0.97 -5.96
CA LEU A 9 2.57 -0.93 -4.54
C LEU A 9 1.35 -0.48 -3.74
N VAL A 10 0.89 -1.34 -2.83
CA VAL A 10 -0.15 -1.01 -1.84
C VAL A 10 0.52 -0.63 -0.53
N LEU A 11 0.38 0.63 -0.12
CA LEU A 11 0.83 1.12 1.17
C LEU A 11 -0.31 1.03 2.18
N SER A 12 -0.10 0.31 3.27
CA SER A 12 -1.14 0.00 4.25
C SER A 12 -0.78 0.42 5.66
N ASP A 13 -1.76 0.92 6.39
CA ASP A 13 -1.70 1.12 7.85
C ASP A 13 -2.36 -0.03 8.64
N LEU A 14 -2.77 -1.10 7.96
CA LEU A 14 -3.50 -2.26 8.50
C LEU A 14 -4.83 -1.89 9.18
N LYS A 15 -5.46 -0.80 8.75
CA LYS A 15 -6.77 -0.35 9.23
C LYS A 15 -7.86 -0.62 8.17
N GLU A 16 -9.06 -0.14 8.43
CA GLU A 16 -10.26 -0.40 7.62
C GLU A 16 -10.10 -0.08 6.12
N THR A 17 -9.38 0.99 5.81
CA THR A 17 -9.18 1.43 4.41
C THR A 17 -8.26 0.53 3.61
N THR A 18 -7.54 -0.38 4.27
CA THR A 18 -6.67 -1.36 3.62
C THR A 18 -7.44 -2.27 2.67
N ASN A 19 -8.66 -2.66 3.03
CA ASN A 19 -9.50 -3.50 2.19
C ASN A 19 -9.87 -2.81 0.87
N TYR A 20 -10.21 -1.52 0.90
CA TYR A 20 -10.48 -0.75 -0.33
C TYR A 20 -9.23 -0.66 -1.22
N ALA A 21 -8.08 -0.39 -0.62
CA ALA A 21 -6.81 -0.31 -1.34
C ALA A 21 -6.46 -1.65 -2.01
N LEU A 22 -6.61 -2.77 -1.30
CA LEU A 22 -6.37 -4.10 -1.85
C LEU A 22 -7.35 -4.47 -2.96
N GLN A 23 -8.66 -4.20 -2.79
CA GLN A 23 -9.66 -4.46 -3.82
C GLN A 23 -9.36 -3.66 -5.10
N ASN A 24 -8.98 -2.39 -4.96
CA ASN A 24 -8.60 -1.56 -6.10
C ASN A 24 -7.31 -2.04 -6.76
N ALA A 25 -6.33 -2.50 -5.97
CA ALA A 25 -5.10 -3.09 -6.52
C ALA A 25 -5.40 -4.34 -7.36
N VAL A 26 -6.31 -5.19 -6.92
CA VAL A 26 -6.76 -6.37 -7.68
C VAL A 26 -7.41 -5.96 -9.01
N LYS A 27 -8.34 -5.00 -8.97
CA LYS A 27 -8.99 -4.49 -10.19
C LYS A 27 -7.98 -3.91 -11.18
N VAL A 28 -7.09 -3.06 -10.70
CA VAL A 28 -6.03 -2.45 -11.54
C VAL A 28 -5.08 -3.51 -12.10
N SER A 29 -4.66 -4.48 -11.28
CA SER A 29 -3.73 -5.54 -11.72
C SER A 29 -4.27 -6.37 -12.88
N LYS A 30 -5.58 -6.60 -12.92
CA LYS A 30 -6.24 -7.31 -14.02
C LYS A 30 -6.28 -6.49 -15.31
N VAL A 31 -6.42 -5.16 -15.21
CA VAL A 31 -6.47 -4.28 -16.38
C VAL A 31 -5.10 -4.10 -17.03
N ILE A 32 -4.03 -4.00 -16.24
CA ILE A 32 -2.70 -3.66 -16.73
C ILE A 32 -1.67 -4.81 -16.67
N ASP A 33 -2.10 -6.01 -16.28
CA ASP A 33 -1.21 -7.16 -16.07
C ASP A 33 -0.04 -6.81 -15.13
N ALA A 34 -0.38 -6.48 -13.88
CA ALA A 34 0.57 -6.04 -12.87
C ALA A 34 0.70 -7.03 -11.71
N GLU A 35 1.90 -7.15 -11.17
CA GLU A 35 2.13 -7.76 -9.86
C GLU A 35 1.80 -6.79 -8.74
N ILE A 36 1.34 -7.32 -7.61
CA ILE A 36 0.99 -6.52 -6.44
C ILE A 36 2.02 -6.75 -5.35
N GLU A 37 2.57 -5.66 -4.83
CA GLU A 37 3.38 -5.64 -3.63
C GLU A 37 2.66 -4.88 -2.53
N PHE A 38 2.47 -5.54 -1.38
CA PHE A 38 1.86 -4.98 -0.19
C PHE A 38 2.94 -4.60 0.82
N PHE A 39 2.95 -3.37 1.27
CA PHE A 39 3.93 -2.87 2.22
C PHE A 39 3.30 -2.16 3.41
N HIS A 40 3.76 -2.53 4.62
CA HIS A 40 3.35 -1.92 5.88
C HIS A 40 4.54 -1.42 6.67
N VAL A 41 4.40 -0.28 7.33
CA VAL A 41 5.42 0.26 8.24
C VAL A 41 4.83 0.56 9.60
N LYS A 42 5.51 0.15 10.65
CA LYS A 42 5.16 0.47 12.04
C LYS A 42 6.33 1.16 12.74
N LYS A 43 6.02 2.15 13.56
CA LYS A 43 7.05 2.82 14.37
C LYS A 43 7.50 1.92 15.51
N PRO A 44 8.82 1.80 15.78
CA PRO A 44 9.31 1.07 16.93
C PRO A 44 8.79 1.60 18.27
N THR A 45 8.56 2.90 18.38
CA THR A 45 7.99 3.55 19.57
C THR A 45 6.57 3.10 19.90
N ASP A 46 5.84 2.57 18.91
CA ASP A 46 4.50 2.03 19.13
C ASP A 46 4.55 0.58 19.69
N ILE A 47 5.74 -0.03 19.71
CA ILE A 47 5.98 -1.42 20.10
C ILE A 47 6.70 -1.50 21.43
N VAL A 48 7.72 -0.67 21.63
CA VAL A 48 8.65 -0.74 22.76
C VAL A 48 8.36 0.37 23.77
N ASN A 49 7.95 -0.03 24.98
CA ASN A 49 7.68 0.85 26.11
C ASN A 49 8.59 0.50 27.32
N THR A 50 9.84 0.12 27.08
CA THR A 50 10.75 -0.33 28.14
C THR A 50 12.18 0.07 27.86
N ASP A 51 12.95 0.37 28.90
CA ASP A 51 14.39 0.66 28.82
C ASP A 51 15.25 -0.61 28.78
N SER A 52 14.67 -1.77 29.01
CA SER A 52 15.37 -3.06 28.95
C SER A 52 15.50 -3.56 27.52
N GLN A 53 16.75 -3.75 27.07
CA GLN A 53 17.04 -4.28 25.73
C GLN A 53 16.41 -5.64 25.47
N LEU A 54 16.45 -6.55 26.44
CA LEU A 54 15.85 -7.88 26.29
C LEU A 54 14.33 -7.82 26.16
N SER A 55 13.68 -6.96 26.95
CA SER A 55 12.22 -6.75 26.86
C SER A 55 11.84 -6.06 25.57
N ALA A 56 12.65 -5.12 25.09
CA ALA A 56 12.49 -4.46 23.79
C ALA A 56 12.55 -5.47 22.65
N MET A 57 13.57 -6.33 22.62
CA MET A 57 13.73 -7.38 21.61
C MET A 57 12.55 -8.37 21.61
N ARG A 58 12.08 -8.78 22.78
CA ARG A 58 10.91 -9.67 22.91
C ARG A 58 9.66 -9.00 22.36
N SER A 59 9.45 -7.72 22.65
CA SER A 59 8.31 -6.95 22.15
C SER A 59 8.35 -6.83 20.63
N ILE A 60 9.50 -6.55 20.05
CA ILE A 60 9.70 -6.46 18.59
C ILE A 60 9.44 -7.82 17.92
N ASN A 61 10.01 -8.91 18.46
CA ASN A 61 9.80 -10.26 17.93
C ASN A 61 8.33 -10.68 17.98
N LYS A 62 7.64 -10.38 19.08
CA LYS A 62 6.21 -10.63 19.22
C LYS A 62 5.41 -9.85 18.21
N GLU A 63 5.71 -8.59 18.05
CA GLU A 63 5.03 -7.71 17.09
C GLU A 63 5.29 -8.14 15.64
N TYR A 64 6.48 -8.66 15.34
CA TYR A 64 6.80 -9.22 14.04
C TYR A 64 5.81 -10.36 13.68
N VAL A 65 5.68 -11.34 14.56
CA VAL A 65 4.77 -12.48 14.35
C VAL A 65 3.31 -12.04 14.22
N VAL A 66 2.88 -11.11 15.09
CA VAL A 66 1.50 -10.56 15.05
C VAL A 66 1.23 -9.81 13.74
N THR A 67 2.18 -9.01 13.30
CA THR A 67 2.04 -8.23 12.06
C THR A 67 2.02 -9.13 10.84
N GLU A 68 2.93 -10.10 10.76
CA GLU A 68 2.96 -11.08 9.68
C GLU A 68 1.65 -11.87 9.58
N LYS A 69 1.15 -12.37 10.71
CA LYS A 69 -0.13 -13.06 10.78
C LYS A 69 -1.27 -12.19 10.27
N LYS A 70 -1.35 -10.95 10.72
CA LYS A 70 -2.41 -10.01 10.33
C LYS A 70 -2.38 -9.70 8.83
N ILE A 71 -1.19 -9.53 8.25
CA ILE A 71 -1.03 -9.32 6.81
C ILE A 71 -1.50 -10.57 6.05
N ASN A 72 -1.07 -11.75 6.46
CA ASN A 72 -1.47 -13.01 5.84
C ASN A 72 -2.98 -13.23 5.89
N GLU A 73 -3.63 -12.94 7.02
CA GLU A 73 -5.10 -13.01 7.16
C GLU A 73 -5.85 -12.06 6.22
N LEU A 74 -5.26 -10.90 5.89
CA LEU A 74 -5.84 -9.96 4.94
C LEU A 74 -5.66 -10.40 3.48
N ILE A 75 -4.49 -10.97 3.15
CA ILE A 75 -4.08 -11.25 1.77
C ILE A 75 -4.51 -12.63 1.29
N ALA A 76 -4.46 -13.65 2.14
CA ALA A 76 -4.72 -15.03 1.76
C ALA A 76 -6.09 -15.23 1.08
N PRO A 77 -7.21 -14.69 1.59
CA PRO A 77 -8.51 -14.83 0.92
C PRO A 77 -8.53 -14.21 -0.48
N ILE A 78 -7.78 -13.13 -0.67
CA ILE A 78 -7.72 -12.45 -1.98
C ILE A 78 -6.94 -13.29 -2.98
N ILE A 79 -5.79 -13.83 -2.57
CA ILE A 79 -4.98 -14.72 -3.42
C ILE A 79 -5.79 -15.94 -3.85
N GLU A 80 -6.50 -16.56 -2.90
CA GLU A 80 -7.32 -17.76 -3.18
C GLU A 80 -8.48 -17.48 -4.13
N ASN A 81 -9.21 -16.39 -3.88
CA ASN A 81 -10.41 -16.07 -4.66
C ASN A 81 -10.10 -15.49 -6.04
N GLU A 82 -9.03 -14.72 -6.17
CA GLU A 82 -8.73 -13.98 -7.39
C GLU A 82 -7.64 -14.63 -8.25
N SER A 83 -7.01 -15.72 -7.75
CA SER A 83 -5.92 -16.44 -8.42
C SER A 83 -4.77 -15.53 -8.86
N ILE A 84 -4.43 -14.57 -8.00
CA ILE A 84 -3.36 -13.58 -8.21
C ILE A 84 -2.23 -13.78 -7.21
N THR A 85 -1.06 -13.23 -7.53
CA THR A 85 0.08 -13.20 -6.62
C THR A 85 0.19 -11.83 -5.95
N ILE A 86 0.26 -11.82 -4.62
CA ILE A 86 0.54 -10.63 -3.81
C ILE A 86 1.79 -10.93 -2.98
N HIS A 87 2.85 -10.18 -3.22
CA HIS A 87 4.02 -10.19 -2.36
C HIS A 87 3.80 -9.23 -1.20
N SER A 88 4.14 -9.65 0.01
CA SER A 88 3.98 -8.79 1.18
C SER A 88 5.28 -8.64 1.94
N SER A 89 5.50 -7.43 2.43
CA SER A 89 6.62 -7.10 3.31
C SER A 89 6.20 -6.02 4.31
N PHE A 90 6.97 -5.90 5.39
CA PHE A 90 6.79 -4.84 6.36
C PHE A 90 8.10 -4.45 7.03
N ALA A 91 8.14 -3.25 7.56
CA ALA A 91 9.32 -2.72 8.25
C ALA A 91 8.94 -2.04 9.57
N PHE A 92 9.89 -1.99 10.49
CA PHE A 92 9.83 -1.15 11.68
C PHE A 92 10.81 0.01 11.53
N GLY A 93 10.30 1.24 11.55
CA GLY A 93 11.13 2.40 11.34
C GLY A 93 10.35 3.71 11.27
N ASN A 94 11.03 4.75 10.81
CA ASN A 94 10.35 6.00 10.46
C ASN A 94 9.50 5.78 9.22
N ILE A 95 8.19 5.98 9.36
CA ILE A 95 7.21 5.62 8.32
C ILE A 95 7.55 6.25 6.96
N LYS A 96 7.89 7.54 6.92
CA LYS A 96 8.20 8.23 5.67
C LYS A 96 9.49 7.72 5.02
N ASN A 97 10.53 7.51 5.84
CA ASN A 97 11.82 7.03 5.36
C ASN A 97 11.69 5.60 4.81
N GLU A 98 10.99 4.72 5.54
CA GLU A 98 10.79 3.34 5.10
C GLU A 98 9.95 3.25 3.83
N ILE A 99 8.90 4.07 3.72
CA ILE A 99 8.09 4.16 2.49
C ILE A 99 8.94 4.66 1.32
N GLU A 100 9.74 5.70 1.51
CA GLU A 100 10.58 6.26 0.45
C GLU A 100 11.65 5.27 0.00
N ASN A 101 12.33 4.62 0.93
CA ASN A 101 13.31 3.58 0.64
C ASN A 101 12.68 2.42 -0.14
N HIS A 102 11.49 2.00 0.26
CA HIS A 102 10.77 0.91 -0.40
C HIS A 102 10.33 1.30 -1.81
N ILE A 103 9.77 2.49 -2.01
CA ILE A 103 9.38 2.99 -3.34
C ILE A 103 10.61 3.10 -4.26
N ASN A 104 11.72 3.62 -3.76
CA ASN A 104 12.97 3.73 -4.53
C ASN A 104 13.55 2.36 -4.91
N SER A 105 13.37 1.35 -4.07
CA SER A 105 13.82 -0.02 -4.31
C SER A 105 12.90 -0.75 -5.31
N CYS A 106 11.59 -0.75 -5.09
CA CYS A 106 10.65 -1.52 -5.91
C CYS A 106 10.25 -0.81 -7.20
N LYS A 107 10.36 0.52 -7.27
CA LYS A 107 10.04 1.37 -8.44
C LYS A 107 8.65 1.06 -9.02
N PRO A 108 7.57 1.27 -8.25
CA PRO A 108 6.23 0.93 -8.70
C PRO A 108 5.76 1.87 -9.81
N ASP A 109 4.93 1.34 -10.71
CA ASP A 109 4.22 2.13 -11.71
C ASP A 109 2.97 2.79 -11.13
N VAL A 110 2.36 2.11 -10.14
CA VAL A 110 1.16 2.57 -9.44
C VAL A 110 1.36 2.45 -7.94
N ILE A 111 0.98 3.49 -7.20
CA ILE A 111 0.93 3.46 -5.73
C ILE A 111 -0.52 3.59 -5.31
N ILE A 112 -0.98 2.69 -4.45
CA ILE A 112 -2.34 2.69 -3.92
C ILE A 112 -2.31 2.85 -2.40
N LEU A 113 -3.10 3.80 -1.89
CA LEU A 113 -3.24 4.07 -0.46
C LEU A 113 -4.71 4.15 -0.08
N GLY A 114 -5.03 3.73 1.13
CA GLY A 114 -6.36 3.93 1.71
C GLY A 114 -6.50 5.31 2.35
N SER A 115 -7.66 5.92 2.23
CA SER A 115 -8.02 7.14 2.93
C SER A 115 -9.42 7.04 3.55
N ARG A 116 -9.58 7.53 4.77
CA ARG A 116 -10.88 7.62 5.44
C ARG A 116 -11.73 8.78 4.93
N LYS A 117 -11.15 9.69 4.17
CA LYS A 117 -11.81 10.89 3.68
C LYS A 117 -12.38 10.67 2.29
N ARG A 118 -13.67 10.93 2.11
CA ARG A 118 -14.38 10.71 0.85
C ARG A 118 -14.11 11.76 -0.25
N LYS A 119 -13.40 12.86 0.04
CA LYS A 119 -13.14 13.95 -0.93
C LYS A 119 -11.67 14.32 -0.97
N ILE A 120 -11.10 14.48 -2.18
CA ILE A 120 -9.69 14.84 -2.43
C ILE A 120 -9.28 16.16 -1.76
N LEU A 121 -10.18 17.15 -1.74
CA LEU A 121 -9.90 18.46 -1.14
C LEU A 121 -9.69 18.42 0.37
N SER A 122 -9.88 17.28 1.02
CA SER A 122 -9.78 17.10 2.48
C SER A 122 -8.62 16.22 2.94
N PHE A 123 -7.57 16.02 2.16
CA PHE A 123 -6.33 15.38 2.62
C PHE A 123 -5.54 16.22 3.65
N VAL A 124 -6.05 17.39 3.98
CA VAL A 124 -5.54 18.17 5.10
C VAL A 124 -5.58 17.30 6.35
N GLY A 125 -4.39 16.92 6.85
CA GLY A 125 -4.22 16.05 8.03
C GLY A 125 -3.77 14.61 7.74
N ASP A 126 -3.86 14.09 6.52
CA ASP A 126 -3.21 12.82 6.18
C ASP A 126 -1.76 13.05 5.74
N LYS A 127 -0.86 12.92 6.71
CA LYS A 127 0.56 13.23 6.52
C LYS A 127 1.24 12.28 5.53
N ILE A 128 0.79 11.04 5.43
CA ILE A 128 1.41 10.01 4.57
C ILE A 128 0.93 10.19 3.14
N ILE A 129 -0.36 10.35 2.92
CA ILE A 129 -0.91 10.63 1.58
C ILE A 129 -0.26 11.89 1.00
N ASN A 130 -0.22 12.98 1.76
CA ASN A 130 0.42 14.22 1.32
C ASN A 130 1.91 14.06 1.03
N PHE A 131 2.62 13.26 1.82
CA PHE A 131 4.03 12.95 1.58
C PHE A 131 4.20 12.22 0.24
N VAL A 132 3.46 11.14 0.00
CA VAL A 132 3.54 10.36 -1.24
C VAL A 132 3.17 11.22 -2.46
N LEU A 133 2.10 12.02 -2.38
CA LEU A 133 1.67 12.92 -3.45
C LEU A 133 2.72 13.96 -3.83
N LYS A 134 3.48 14.46 -2.86
CA LYS A 134 4.51 15.47 -3.09
C LYS A 134 5.82 14.88 -3.61
N SER A 135 6.22 13.73 -3.07
CA SER A 135 7.51 13.10 -3.35
C SER A 135 7.53 12.30 -4.66
N HIS A 136 6.40 11.71 -5.05
CA HIS A 136 6.31 10.77 -6.19
C HIS A 136 5.42 11.30 -7.31
N LYS A 137 5.78 12.47 -7.84
CA LYS A 137 4.97 13.20 -8.84
C LYS A 137 4.86 12.51 -10.22
N LYS A 138 5.73 11.57 -10.54
CA LYS A 138 5.75 10.86 -11.83
C LYS A 138 5.00 9.52 -11.79
N THR A 139 4.65 9.03 -10.60
CA THR A 139 3.95 7.77 -10.40
C THR A 139 2.44 8.00 -10.35
N LEU A 140 1.66 7.10 -10.92
CA LEU A 140 0.21 7.11 -10.76
C LEU A 140 -0.14 6.78 -9.30
N ILE A 141 -0.93 7.62 -8.68
CA ILE A 141 -1.36 7.44 -7.29
C ILE A 141 -2.87 7.27 -7.25
N ILE A 142 -3.32 6.18 -6.64
CA ILE A 142 -4.73 5.89 -6.41
C ILE A 142 -5.00 6.00 -4.91
N VAL A 143 -5.93 6.86 -4.55
CA VAL A 143 -6.37 7.02 -3.16
C VAL A 143 -7.71 6.35 -3.00
N SER A 144 -7.72 5.20 -2.33
CA SER A 144 -8.89 4.37 -2.12
C SER A 144 -9.67 4.82 -0.90
N ASN A 145 -10.89 5.26 -1.09
CA ASN A 145 -11.77 5.78 -0.04
C ASN A 145 -13.19 5.18 -0.07
N GLY A 146 -13.37 4.12 -0.87
CA GLY A 146 -14.67 3.48 -1.05
C GLY A 146 -15.60 4.21 -2.01
N THR A 147 -15.08 5.14 -2.82
CA THR A 147 -15.85 5.73 -3.93
C THR A 147 -15.93 4.73 -5.09
N ASP A 148 -17.08 4.64 -5.72
CA ASP A 148 -17.27 3.83 -6.93
C ASP A 148 -16.45 4.44 -8.08
N PHE A 149 -15.44 3.69 -8.51
CA PHE A 149 -14.66 3.96 -9.71
C PHE A 149 -14.64 2.69 -10.56
N ASP A 150 -15.13 2.80 -11.78
CA ASP A 150 -15.18 1.67 -12.70
C ASP A 150 -13.83 1.53 -13.42
N PHE A 151 -12.92 0.75 -12.82
CA PHE A 151 -11.59 0.51 -13.37
C PHE A 151 -11.61 -0.14 -14.76
N GLU A 152 -12.62 -0.96 -15.06
CA GLU A 152 -12.71 -1.62 -16.38
C GLU A 152 -13.06 -0.62 -17.49
N LYS A 153 -13.89 0.37 -17.19
CA LYS A 153 -14.32 1.38 -18.16
C LYS A 153 -13.47 2.64 -18.17
N GLU A 154 -13.06 3.10 -16.99
CA GLU A 154 -12.45 4.41 -16.81
C GLU A 154 -10.91 4.36 -16.74
N PHE A 155 -10.33 3.20 -16.36
CA PHE A 155 -8.89 3.05 -16.24
C PHE A 155 -8.29 2.52 -17.54
N SER A 156 -7.23 3.16 -18.02
CA SER A 156 -6.50 2.71 -19.21
C SER A 156 -5.00 2.77 -19.01
N LEU A 157 -4.25 1.99 -19.82
CA LEU A 157 -2.80 2.02 -19.87
C LEU A 157 -2.22 3.41 -20.19
N ASP A 158 -3.01 4.27 -20.84
CA ASP A 158 -2.59 5.63 -21.15
C ASP A 158 -2.39 6.48 -19.90
N PHE A 159 -3.04 6.13 -18.78
CA PHE A 159 -2.80 6.79 -17.49
C PHE A 159 -1.36 6.63 -16.99
N LEU A 160 -0.73 5.50 -17.27
CA LEU A 160 0.66 5.27 -16.92
C LEU A 160 1.64 6.09 -17.77
N LYS A 161 1.24 6.46 -19.00
CA LYS A 161 2.06 7.21 -19.95
C LYS A 161 1.97 8.73 -19.79
N GLN A 162 0.84 9.22 -19.26
CA GLN A 162 0.53 10.66 -19.22
C GLN A 162 1.19 11.40 -18.03
N GLY A 163 1.98 10.72 -17.21
CA GLY A 163 2.58 11.32 -16.03
C GLY A 163 1.61 11.38 -14.84
N ARG A 164 1.90 12.25 -13.89
CA ARG A 164 1.19 12.33 -12.61
C ARG A 164 -0.34 12.37 -12.77
N ARG A 165 -1.00 11.36 -12.23
CA ARG A 165 -2.45 11.37 -11.97
C ARG A 165 -2.73 10.92 -10.55
N VAL A 166 -3.73 11.54 -9.94
CA VAL A 166 -4.32 11.11 -8.68
C VAL A 166 -5.74 10.68 -8.97
N ILE A 167 -6.05 9.41 -8.68
CA ILE A 167 -7.38 8.83 -8.84
C ILE A 167 -7.97 8.60 -7.45
N GLN A 168 -9.22 8.97 -7.25
CA GLN A 168 -10.00 8.54 -6.11
C GLN A 168 -10.89 7.35 -6.49
N ALA A 169 -10.82 6.33 -5.68
CA ALA A 169 -11.58 5.11 -5.90
C ALA A 169 -12.04 4.44 -4.59
#